data_1ea9c0c6bf0fc846305ce27fd0329fd0
#
_entry.id   1ea9c0c6bf0fc846305ce27fd0329fd0
#
_cell.length_a   1.000
_cell.length_b   1.000
_cell.length_c   1.000
_cell.angle_alpha   90.00
_cell.angle_beta   90.00
_cell.angle_gamma   90.00
#
_symmetry.space_group_name_H-M   'P 1'
#
loop_
_entity.id
_entity.type
_entity.pdbx_description
1 polymer ?
#
loop_
_entity_poly.entity_id
_entity_poly.type
_entity_poly.pdbx_seq_one_letter_code
_entity_poly.pdbx_strand_id
1 'polypeptide(L)'
;MIRFTNVSKRYPGGHEALSNISFDMEKGAMAFLTGHSGAGKSTLLKLVAMIERTTRGQVFVDDQNVTHLSKRRIPYIRRKIGFIFQNHHLLFDRTVFDNVALPLIIAGYRHQEVGRRVRAALDKLGLLSKERLYPITLSGGEQQRVGIARAVVNKPMLLLADEPTGNLDPDLSREIMLLFEQFNDVGVSVLIASHDLPLIEELGYPVLSLEQGRLANTTASAA
;
A
#
# COMPACT_ATOMS: atom_id res chain seq x y z
N MET A 1 4.60 -7.05 12.39
CA MET A 1 3.48 -6.54 11.56
C MET A 1 3.20 -7.41 10.34
N ILE A 2 4.21 -7.65 9.51
CA ILE A 2 4.14 -8.57 8.36
C ILE A 2 5.17 -9.66 8.58
N ARG A 3 4.80 -10.93 8.43
CA ARG A 3 5.75 -12.05 8.45
C ARG A 3 5.45 -13.02 7.31
N PHE A 4 6.48 -13.34 6.55
CA PHE A 4 6.47 -14.35 5.52
C PHE A 4 7.32 -15.52 5.97
N THR A 5 6.83 -16.74 5.80
CA THR A 5 7.55 -17.98 6.15
C THR A 5 7.50 -18.93 4.97
N ASN A 6 8.63 -19.07 4.27
CA ASN A 6 8.83 -19.94 3.10
C ASN A 6 7.75 -19.78 2.02
N VAL A 7 7.39 -18.53 1.71
CA VAL A 7 6.28 -18.20 0.81
C VAL A 7 6.70 -18.32 -0.64
N SER A 8 5.94 -19.08 -1.42
CA SER A 8 6.03 -19.12 -2.88
C SER A 8 4.69 -18.82 -3.52
N LYS A 9 4.73 -18.15 -4.67
CA LYS A 9 3.56 -17.85 -5.48
C LYS A 9 3.80 -18.21 -6.93
N ARG A 10 2.99 -19.16 -7.43
CA ARG A 10 2.93 -19.53 -8.86
C ARG A 10 1.56 -19.16 -9.41
N TYR A 11 1.54 -18.48 -10.55
CA TYR A 11 0.31 -18.16 -11.27
C TYR A 11 -0.14 -19.29 -12.19
N PRO A 12 -1.43 -19.33 -12.58
CA PRO A 12 -1.88 -20.19 -13.67
C PRO A 12 -1.01 -19.93 -14.91
N GLY A 13 -0.58 -21.01 -15.61
CA GLY A 13 0.39 -20.90 -16.71
C GLY A 13 1.84 -21.15 -16.30
N GLY A 14 2.11 -21.41 -15.00
CA GLY A 14 3.40 -21.93 -14.53
C GLY A 14 4.41 -20.87 -14.11
N HIS A 15 4.15 -19.59 -14.32
CA HIS A 15 5.05 -18.51 -13.90
C HIS A 15 5.15 -18.44 -12.38
N GLU A 16 6.36 -18.64 -11.83
CA GLU A 16 6.65 -18.50 -10.41
C GLU A 16 7.11 -17.07 -10.11
N ALA A 17 6.20 -16.28 -9.53
CA ALA A 17 6.44 -14.87 -9.24
C ALA A 17 7.20 -14.64 -7.93
N LEU A 18 7.10 -15.59 -6.96
CA LEU A 18 7.85 -15.56 -5.70
C LEU A 18 8.27 -16.99 -5.36
N SER A 19 9.50 -17.15 -4.89
CA SER A 19 10.11 -18.44 -4.55
C SER A 19 10.79 -18.38 -3.19
N ASN A 20 10.23 -19.09 -2.21
CA ASN A 20 10.80 -19.29 -0.86
C ASN A 20 11.12 -17.97 -0.12
N ILE A 21 10.20 -17.03 -0.11
CA ILE A 21 10.35 -15.74 0.57
C ILE A 21 10.12 -15.90 2.07
N SER A 22 11.09 -15.42 2.88
CA SER A 22 10.96 -15.33 4.34
C SER A 22 11.52 -14.00 4.82
N PHE A 23 10.71 -13.21 5.53
CA PHE A 23 11.11 -11.97 6.20
C PHE A 23 10.11 -11.59 7.28
N ASP A 24 10.54 -10.73 8.17
CA ASP A 24 9.72 -10.09 9.19
C ASP A 24 9.80 -8.56 9.06
N MET A 25 8.68 -7.88 9.27
CA MET A 25 8.58 -6.44 9.39
C MET A 25 7.80 -6.10 10.64
N GLU A 26 8.39 -5.33 11.52
CA GLU A 26 7.81 -4.97 12.81
C GLU A 26 6.64 -3.98 12.68
N LYS A 27 5.84 -3.88 13.73
CA LYS A 27 4.75 -2.91 13.81
C LYS A 27 5.32 -1.50 13.97
N GLY A 28 4.76 -0.56 13.20
CA GLY A 28 5.25 0.82 13.16
C GLY A 28 6.49 1.01 12.29
N ALA A 29 7.07 -0.06 11.71
CA ALA A 29 8.19 0.09 10.80
C ALA A 29 7.76 0.66 9.44
N MET A 30 8.67 1.41 8.80
CA MET A 30 8.61 1.79 7.40
C MET A 30 9.74 1.09 6.66
N ALA A 31 9.46 0.50 5.49
CA ALA A 31 10.45 -0.21 4.68
C ALA A 31 10.13 -0.09 3.19
N PHE A 32 11.17 -0.20 2.38
CA PHE A 32 11.07 -0.28 0.92
C PHE A 32 11.19 -1.72 0.43
N LEU A 33 10.48 -2.00 -0.65
CA LEU A 33 10.57 -3.24 -1.42
C LEU A 33 11.09 -2.89 -2.82
N THR A 34 12.33 -3.25 -3.12
CA THR A 34 13.00 -2.92 -4.37
C THR A 34 13.18 -4.12 -5.29
N GLY A 35 13.56 -3.87 -6.52
CA GLY A 35 13.83 -4.89 -7.53
C GLY A 35 13.37 -4.42 -8.91
N HIS A 36 13.92 -5.05 -9.96
CA HIS A 36 13.57 -4.73 -11.34
C HIS A 36 12.07 -5.00 -11.64
N SER A 37 11.58 -4.51 -12.79
CA SER A 37 10.23 -4.84 -13.26
C SER A 37 10.07 -6.36 -13.39
N GLY A 38 8.96 -6.89 -12.89
CA GLY A 38 8.73 -8.34 -12.86
C GLY A 38 9.41 -9.10 -11.72
N ALA A 39 10.18 -8.46 -10.84
CA ALA A 39 10.84 -9.15 -9.70
C ALA A 39 9.89 -9.75 -8.66
N GLY A 40 8.59 -9.41 -8.69
CA GLY A 40 7.58 -9.95 -7.77
C GLY A 40 7.05 -8.95 -6.74
N LYS A 41 7.48 -7.67 -6.77
CA LYS A 41 7.08 -6.63 -5.79
C LYS A 41 5.56 -6.52 -5.62
N SER A 42 4.85 -6.24 -6.70
CA SER A 42 3.37 -6.13 -6.67
C SER A 42 2.69 -7.43 -6.22
N THR A 43 3.27 -8.60 -6.56
CA THR A 43 2.76 -9.90 -6.10
C THR A 43 2.90 -10.02 -4.59
N LEU A 44 4.04 -9.64 -4.01
CA LEU A 44 4.25 -9.66 -2.57
C LEU A 44 3.24 -8.76 -1.86
N LEU A 45 3.06 -7.50 -2.31
CA LEU A 45 2.05 -6.59 -1.75
C LEU A 45 0.62 -7.17 -1.86
N LYS A 46 0.27 -7.79 -2.99
CA LYS A 46 -1.04 -8.44 -3.20
C LYS A 46 -1.27 -9.63 -2.27
N LEU A 47 -0.24 -10.37 -1.90
CA LEU A 47 -0.33 -11.45 -0.89
C LEU A 47 -0.61 -10.88 0.50
N VAL A 48 0.07 -9.81 0.91
CA VAL A 48 -0.18 -9.12 2.20
C VAL A 48 -1.61 -8.60 2.26
N ALA A 49 -2.11 -8.00 1.17
CA ALA A 49 -3.49 -7.50 1.08
C ALA A 49 -4.54 -8.60 0.83
N MET A 50 -4.13 -9.88 0.76
CA MET A 50 -4.99 -11.02 0.43
C MET A 50 -5.73 -10.88 -0.91
N ILE A 51 -5.26 -10.02 -1.82
CA ILE A 51 -5.75 -9.92 -3.20
C ILE A 51 -5.40 -11.20 -3.95
N GLU A 52 -4.19 -11.70 -3.71
CA GLU A 52 -3.71 -12.99 -4.16
C GLU A 52 -3.54 -13.96 -2.98
N ARG A 53 -3.42 -15.26 -3.28
CA ARG A 53 -3.12 -16.29 -2.28
C ARG A 53 -1.77 -16.93 -2.58
N THR A 54 -1.08 -17.35 -1.53
CA THR A 54 0.17 -18.13 -1.66
C THR A 54 -0.09 -19.48 -2.31
N THR A 55 0.90 -20.01 -3.00
CA THR A 55 0.90 -21.41 -3.45
C THR A 55 1.47 -22.31 -2.36
N ARG A 56 2.51 -21.83 -1.63
CA ARG A 56 3.15 -22.51 -0.49
C ARG A 56 3.54 -21.46 0.55
N GLY A 57 3.83 -21.93 1.77
CA GLY A 57 4.27 -21.11 2.89
C GLY A 57 3.14 -20.37 3.57
N GLN A 58 3.47 -19.49 4.49
CA GLN A 58 2.52 -18.78 5.34
C GLN A 58 2.79 -17.27 5.36
N VAL A 59 1.72 -16.49 5.33
CA VAL A 59 1.74 -15.03 5.50
C VAL A 59 0.96 -14.67 6.76
N PHE A 60 1.58 -13.82 7.59
CA PHE A 60 0.94 -13.24 8.76
C PHE A 60 0.85 -11.72 8.60
N VAL A 61 -0.26 -11.16 9.02
CA VAL A 61 -0.48 -9.72 9.10
C VAL A 61 -1.09 -9.43 10.47
N ASP A 62 -0.46 -8.54 11.24
CA ASP A 62 -0.86 -8.22 12.63
C ASP A 62 -1.00 -9.51 13.46
N ASP A 63 0.04 -10.37 13.41
CA ASP A 63 0.13 -11.69 14.05
C ASP A 63 -0.97 -12.70 13.67
N GLN A 64 -1.83 -12.33 12.75
CA GLN A 64 -2.87 -13.22 12.24
C GLN A 64 -2.40 -13.93 10.97
N ASN A 65 -2.48 -15.28 10.97
CA ASN A 65 -2.22 -16.04 9.73
C ASN A 65 -3.32 -15.77 8.70
N VAL A 66 -2.94 -15.12 7.59
CA VAL A 66 -3.87 -14.73 6.52
C VAL A 66 -3.91 -15.72 5.36
N THR A 67 -3.04 -16.74 5.36
CA THR A 67 -2.85 -17.68 4.25
C THR A 67 -4.14 -18.41 3.87
N HIS A 68 -4.86 -18.92 4.88
CA HIS A 68 -6.06 -19.75 4.68
C HIS A 68 -7.34 -19.11 5.22
N LEU A 69 -7.36 -17.76 5.33
CA LEU A 69 -8.55 -17.06 5.77
C LEU A 69 -9.74 -17.34 4.86
N SER A 70 -10.89 -17.60 5.49
CA SER A 70 -12.15 -17.74 4.76
C SER A 70 -12.52 -16.42 4.07
N LYS A 71 -13.19 -16.50 2.91
CA LYS A 71 -13.66 -15.33 2.16
C LYS A 71 -14.47 -14.35 3.01
N ARG A 72 -15.19 -14.85 4.04
CA ARG A 72 -15.98 -14.00 4.96
C ARG A 72 -15.12 -13.16 5.91
N ARG A 73 -13.92 -13.62 6.28
CA ARG A 73 -13.01 -12.91 7.20
C ARG A 73 -12.09 -11.90 6.52
N ILE A 74 -11.77 -12.11 5.24
CA ILE A 74 -10.89 -11.22 4.45
C ILE A 74 -11.29 -9.74 4.51
N PRO A 75 -12.59 -9.35 4.34
CA PRO A 75 -12.98 -7.94 4.37
C PRO A 75 -12.64 -7.24 5.70
N TYR A 76 -12.70 -7.94 6.82
CA TYR A 76 -12.38 -7.37 8.14
C TYR A 76 -10.89 -7.04 8.28
N ILE A 77 -10.01 -7.88 7.71
CA ILE A 77 -8.58 -7.60 7.72
C ILE A 77 -8.25 -6.48 6.72
N ARG A 78 -8.81 -6.53 5.51
CA ARG A 78 -8.57 -5.48 4.49
C ARG A 78 -8.98 -4.08 4.94
N ARG A 79 -9.98 -3.94 5.80
CA ARG A 79 -10.36 -2.63 6.38
C ARG A 79 -9.24 -2.01 7.22
N LYS A 80 -8.30 -2.81 7.72
CA LYS A 80 -7.13 -2.37 8.49
C LYS A 80 -5.91 -2.08 7.61
N ILE A 81 -6.01 -2.33 6.30
CA ILE A 81 -4.92 -2.16 5.33
C ILE A 81 -5.33 -1.09 4.33
N GLY A 82 -4.54 -0.03 4.21
CA GLY A 82 -4.62 0.91 3.09
C GLY A 82 -3.77 0.39 1.93
N PHE A 83 -4.29 0.42 0.72
CA PHE A 83 -3.54 0.03 -0.47
C PHE A 83 -3.56 1.15 -1.51
N ILE A 84 -2.37 1.60 -1.92
CA ILE A 84 -2.15 2.58 -2.97
C ILE A 84 -1.61 1.83 -4.18
N PHE A 85 -2.37 1.87 -5.28
CA PHE A 85 -2.04 1.17 -6.52
C PHE A 85 -1.28 2.09 -7.47
N GLN A 86 -0.37 1.54 -8.26
CA GLN A 86 0.40 2.25 -9.27
C GLN A 86 -0.49 3.08 -10.24
N ASN A 87 -1.61 2.53 -10.68
CA ASN A 87 -2.55 3.20 -11.60
C ASN A 87 -3.70 3.89 -10.87
N HIS A 88 -3.54 4.25 -9.59
CA HIS A 88 -4.51 4.90 -8.70
C HIS A 88 -5.85 4.14 -8.56
N HIS A 89 -6.35 3.46 -9.57
CA HIS A 89 -7.64 2.75 -9.62
C HIS A 89 -8.80 3.62 -9.10
N LEU A 90 -8.83 4.88 -9.53
CA LEU A 90 -9.93 5.79 -9.21
C LEU A 90 -11.17 5.45 -10.05
N LEU A 91 -12.33 5.66 -9.45
CA LEU A 91 -13.61 5.55 -10.12
C LEU A 91 -13.86 6.87 -10.86
N PHE A 92 -13.71 6.89 -12.17
CA PHE A 92 -13.80 8.10 -12.99
C PHE A 92 -15.25 8.61 -13.17
N ASP A 93 -16.24 7.77 -12.88
CA ASP A 93 -17.67 8.09 -12.84
C ASP A 93 -18.13 8.60 -11.47
N ARG A 94 -17.21 8.78 -10.53
CA ARG A 94 -17.46 9.24 -9.17
C ARG A 94 -16.63 10.47 -8.85
N THR A 95 -17.15 11.32 -7.95
CA THR A 95 -16.41 12.50 -7.49
C THR A 95 -15.17 12.10 -6.67
N VAL A 96 -14.28 13.06 -6.42
CA VAL A 96 -13.15 12.92 -5.48
C VAL A 96 -13.67 12.49 -4.10
N PHE A 97 -14.72 13.16 -3.62
CA PHE A 97 -15.37 12.81 -2.35
C PHE A 97 -15.82 11.35 -2.33
N ASP A 98 -16.54 10.89 -3.35
CA ASP A 98 -17.09 9.54 -3.41
C ASP A 98 -15.98 8.47 -3.48
N ASN A 99 -14.88 8.75 -4.22
CA ASN A 99 -13.72 7.88 -4.26
C ASN A 99 -13.12 7.67 -2.88
N VAL A 100 -12.95 8.74 -2.10
CA VAL A 100 -12.37 8.68 -0.75
C VAL A 100 -13.36 8.13 0.26
N ALA A 101 -14.67 8.34 0.08
CA ALA A 101 -15.73 7.85 0.96
C ALA A 101 -15.90 6.31 0.91
N LEU A 102 -15.56 5.69 -0.21
CA LEU A 102 -15.86 4.28 -0.49
C LEU A 102 -15.42 3.30 0.64
N PRO A 103 -14.19 3.36 1.18
CA PRO A 103 -13.79 2.47 2.27
C PRO A 103 -14.62 2.64 3.54
N LEU A 104 -15.04 3.86 3.85
CA LEU A 104 -15.88 4.15 5.03
C LEU A 104 -17.31 3.64 4.85
N ILE A 105 -17.87 3.78 3.64
CA ILE A 105 -19.18 3.25 3.29
C ILE A 105 -19.19 1.73 3.42
N ILE A 106 -18.17 1.05 2.85
CA ILE A 106 -18.00 -0.40 2.95
C ILE A 106 -17.80 -0.85 4.41
N ALA A 107 -17.17 0.01 5.25
CA ALA A 107 -16.99 -0.27 6.67
C ALA A 107 -18.28 -0.06 7.50
N GLY A 108 -19.33 0.56 6.92
CA GLY A 108 -20.62 0.78 7.57
C GLY A 108 -20.68 2.04 8.45
N TYR A 109 -19.83 3.03 8.18
CA TYR A 109 -19.87 4.31 8.91
C TYR A 109 -21.16 5.11 8.58
N ARG A 110 -21.66 5.86 9.57
CA ARG A 110 -22.79 6.76 9.37
C ARG A 110 -22.43 7.91 8.44
N HIS A 111 -23.39 8.39 7.66
CA HIS A 111 -23.17 9.41 6.62
C HIS A 111 -22.46 10.68 7.14
N GLN A 112 -22.88 11.19 8.31
CA GLN A 112 -22.24 12.36 8.92
C GLN A 112 -20.75 12.14 9.24
N GLU A 113 -20.40 10.94 9.73
CA GLU A 113 -19.02 10.58 10.05
C GLU A 113 -18.19 10.41 8.77
N VAL A 114 -18.77 9.80 7.72
CA VAL A 114 -18.15 9.71 6.40
C VAL A 114 -17.74 11.09 5.90
N GLY A 115 -18.70 12.06 5.89
CA GLY A 115 -18.43 13.42 5.43
C GLY A 115 -17.29 14.09 6.19
N ARG A 116 -17.28 13.99 7.52
CA ARG A 116 -16.23 14.56 8.37
C ARG A 116 -14.86 13.96 8.09
N ARG A 117 -14.77 12.62 8.00
CA ARG A 117 -13.49 11.90 7.78
C ARG A 117 -12.93 12.14 6.38
N VAL A 118 -13.79 12.13 5.36
CA VAL A 118 -13.39 12.40 3.98
C VAL A 118 -12.80 13.79 3.84
N ARG A 119 -13.50 14.83 4.35
CA ARG A 119 -13.02 16.21 4.26
C ARG A 119 -11.71 16.40 5.02
N ALA A 120 -11.57 15.80 6.21
CA ALA A 120 -10.32 15.84 6.95
C ALA A 120 -9.15 15.16 6.19
N ALA A 121 -9.41 14.05 5.49
CA ALA A 121 -8.39 13.39 4.68
C ALA A 121 -8.03 14.22 3.43
N LEU A 122 -9.03 14.82 2.78
CA LEU A 122 -8.81 15.67 1.61
C LEU A 122 -8.09 16.98 1.99
N ASP A 123 -8.43 17.58 3.13
CA ASP A 123 -7.78 18.78 3.64
C ASP A 123 -6.29 18.55 3.90
N LYS A 124 -5.95 17.46 4.60
CA LYS A 124 -4.55 17.06 4.86
C LYS A 124 -3.72 16.90 3.58
N LEU A 125 -4.35 16.56 2.46
CA LEU A 125 -3.71 16.33 1.16
C LEU A 125 -3.87 17.51 0.17
N GLY A 126 -4.41 18.66 0.64
CA GLY A 126 -4.59 19.86 -0.19
C GLY A 126 -5.66 19.72 -1.27
N LEU A 127 -6.63 18.81 -1.09
CA LEU A 127 -7.66 18.48 -2.09
C LEU A 127 -9.08 18.88 -1.68
N LEU A 128 -9.26 19.55 -0.53
CA LEU A 128 -10.60 19.86 0.00
C LEU A 128 -11.45 20.70 -0.99
N SER A 129 -10.84 21.68 -1.64
CA SER A 129 -11.52 22.51 -2.66
C SER A 129 -11.97 21.75 -3.91
N LYS A 130 -11.42 20.53 -4.11
CA LYS A 130 -11.69 19.67 -5.26
C LYS A 130 -12.62 18.50 -4.94
N GLU A 131 -13.25 18.48 -3.75
CA GLU A 131 -14.09 17.35 -3.30
C GLU A 131 -15.21 16.97 -4.27
N ARG A 132 -15.74 17.95 -5.03
CA ARG A 132 -16.84 17.77 -5.98
C ARG A 132 -16.41 17.49 -7.41
N LEU A 133 -15.11 17.62 -7.70
CA LEU A 133 -14.58 17.38 -9.04
C LEU A 133 -14.50 15.86 -9.32
N TYR A 134 -14.39 15.53 -10.59
CA TYR A 134 -14.17 14.16 -11.07
C TYR A 134 -12.68 13.93 -11.33
N PRO A 135 -12.15 12.70 -11.11
CA PRO A 135 -10.74 12.41 -11.29
C PRO A 135 -10.19 12.79 -12.66
N ILE A 136 -10.99 12.72 -13.72
CA ILE A 136 -10.59 13.08 -15.09
C ILE A 136 -10.13 14.55 -15.23
N THR A 137 -10.55 15.42 -14.33
CA THR A 137 -10.21 16.85 -14.35
C THR A 137 -8.97 17.17 -13.51
N LEU A 138 -8.41 16.17 -12.84
CA LEU A 138 -7.25 16.32 -11.95
C LEU A 138 -5.93 16.01 -12.66
N SER A 139 -4.85 16.67 -12.24
CA SER A 139 -3.48 16.28 -12.63
C SER A 139 -3.12 14.88 -12.09
N GLY A 140 -2.10 14.24 -12.66
CA GLY A 140 -1.63 12.93 -12.19
C GLY A 140 -1.26 12.92 -10.70
N GLY A 141 -0.57 13.96 -10.22
CA GLY A 141 -0.23 14.09 -8.80
C GLY A 141 -1.44 14.30 -7.90
N GLU A 142 -2.49 15.00 -8.37
CA GLU A 142 -3.74 15.13 -7.63
C GLU A 142 -4.50 13.80 -7.58
N GLN A 143 -4.53 13.06 -8.68
CA GLN A 143 -5.12 11.71 -8.71
C GLN A 143 -4.39 10.78 -7.73
N GLN A 144 -3.06 10.87 -7.67
CA GLN A 144 -2.25 10.13 -6.69
C GLN A 144 -2.65 10.49 -5.27
N ARG A 145 -2.74 11.78 -4.94
CA ARG A 145 -3.19 12.23 -3.61
C ARG A 145 -4.62 11.78 -3.28
N VAL A 146 -5.53 11.72 -4.24
CA VAL A 146 -6.87 11.11 -4.04
C VAL A 146 -6.75 9.63 -3.70
N GLY A 147 -5.87 8.88 -4.39
CA GLY A 147 -5.58 7.48 -4.09
C GLY A 147 -5.04 7.28 -2.66
N ILE A 148 -4.15 8.16 -2.23
CA ILE A 148 -3.61 8.17 -0.86
C ILE A 148 -4.73 8.49 0.15
N ALA A 149 -5.53 9.56 -0.10
CA ALA A 149 -6.66 9.92 0.76
C ALA A 149 -7.61 8.74 0.99
N ARG A 150 -7.96 8.04 -0.10
CA ARG A 150 -8.79 6.83 -0.05
C ARG A 150 -8.16 5.70 0.77
N ALA A 151 -6.85 5.52 0.66
CA ALA A 151 -6.15 4.47 1.41
C ALA A 151 -6.10 4.75 2.91
N VAL A 152 -5.96 6.03 3.32
CA VAL A 152 -5.76 6.41 4.73
C VAL A 152 -7.02 6.83 5.47
N VAL A 153 -8.13 7.11 4.77
CA VAL A 153 -9.37 7.67 5.36
C VAL A 153 -9.95 6.80 6.49
N ASN A 154 -9.75 5.50 6.40
CA ASN A 154 -10.19 4.54 7.43
C ASN A 154 -9.19 4.35 8.57
N LYS A 155 -8.09 5.12 8.62
CA LYS A 155 -7.00 5.00 9.61
C LYS A 155 -6.44 3.58 9.66
N PRO A 156 -5.83 3.09 8.58
CA PRO A 156 -5.26 1.75 8.52
C PRO A 156 -4.09 1.61 9.50
N MET A 157 -3.82 0.39 9.94
CA MET A 157 -2.63 0.06 10.72
C MET A 157 -1.42 -0.30 9.83
N LEU A 158 -1.69 -0.64 8.58
CA LEU A 158 -0.71 -0.98 7.56
C LEU A 158 -1.04 -0.27 6.25
N LEU A 159 -0.06 0.43 5.70
CA LEU A 159 -0.15 1.07 4.40
C LEU A 159 0.78 0.35 3.42
N LEU A 160 0.22 -0.08 2.31
CA LEU A 160 0.93 -0.72 1.21
C LEU A 160 0.88 0.21 0.01
N ALA A 161 2.02 0.49 -0.61
CA ALA A 161 2.09 1.33 -1.79
C ALA A 161 2.87 0.63 -2.91
N ASP A 162 2.28 0.52 -4.08
CA ASP A 162 2.87 -0.09 -5.27
C ASP A 162 3.25 1.01 -6.25
N GLU A 163 4.54 1.37 -6.33
CA GLU A 163 5.12 2.43 -7.16
C GLU A 163 4.38 3.78 -7.01
N PRO A 164 4.27 4.33 -5.78
CA PRO A 164 3.42 5.50 -5.54
C PRO A 164 3.94 6.80 -6.17
N THR A 165 5.20 6.83 -6.62
CA THR A 165 5.86 7.99 -7.22
C THR A 165 6.27 7.78 -8.67
N GLY A 166 6.00 6.61 -9.26
CA GLY A 166 6.57 6.17 -10.54
C GLY A 166 6.23 7.03 -11.77
N ASN A 167 5.25 7.93 -11.68
CA ASN A 167 4.85 8.83 -12.77
C ASN A 167 4.84 10.32 -12.33
N LEU A 168 5.57 10.63 -11.27
CA LEU A 168 5.61 11.97 -10.70
C LEU A 168 6.99 12.59 -10.92
N ASP A 169 7.05 13.94 -10.94
CA ASP A 169 8.31 14.65 -10.90
C ASP A 169 9.00 14.48 -9.53
N PRO A 170 10.32 14.76 -9.43
CA PRO A 170 11.08 14.55 -8.20
C PRO A 170 10.55 15.30 -6.98
N ASP A 171 10.07 16.56 -7.17
CA ASP A 171 9.60 17.37 -6.05
C ASP A 171 8.30 16.82 -5.50
N LEU A 172 7.35 16.45 -6.36
CA LEU A 172 6.11 15.82 -5.97
C LEU A 172 6.35 14.43 -5.36
N SER A 173 7.36 13.69 -5.84
CA SER A 173 7.77 12.41 -5.26
C SER A 173 8.21 12.57 -3.80
N ARG A 174 9.01 13.59 -3.50
CA ARG A 174 9.42 13.92 -2.11
C ARG A 174 8.22 14.31 -1.25
N GLU A 175 7.31 15.15 -1.77
CA GLU A 175 6.07 15.50 -1.05
C GLU A 175 5.26 14.26 -0.67
N ILE A 176 5.11 13.31 -1.57
CA ILE A 176 4.39 12.05 -1.32
C ILE A 176 5.13 11.20 -0.26
N MET A 177 6.47 11.14 -0.30
CA MET A 177 7.24 10.40 0.72
C MET A 177 7.11 11.05 2.10
N LEU A 178 7.16 12.38 2.20
CA LEU A 178 6.90 13.08 3.47
C LEU A 178 5.51 12.76 4.05
N LEU A 179 4.50 12.55 3.22
CA LEU A 179 3.19 12.09 3.70
C LEU A 179 3.26 10.66 4.29
N PHE A 180 4.02 9.75 3.67
CA PHE A 180 4.20 8.41 4.22
C PHE A 180 4.95 8.44 5.54
N GLU A 181 5.98 9.27 5.68
CA GLU A 181 6.69 9.49 6.94
C GLU A 181 5.74 10.00 8.03
N GLN A 182 4.92 11.01 7.74
CA GLN A 182 3.92 11.52 8.68
C GLN A 182 2.89 10.46 9.12
N PHE A 183 2.53 9.50 8.24
CA PHE A 183 1.69 8.38 8.65
C PHE A 183 2.47 7.38 9.51
N ASN A 184 3.74 7.15 9.22
CA ASN A 184 4.60 6.29 10.01
C ASN A 184 4.85 6.86 11.40
N ASP A 185 5.10 8.17 11.54
CA ASP A 185 5.31 8.87 12.82
C ASP A 185 4.13 8.72 13.79
N VAL A 186 2.91 8.54 13.27
CA VAL A 186 1.73 8.26 14.09
C VAL A 186 1.47 6.75 14.29
N GLY A 187 2.46 5.90 13.98
CA GLY A 187 2.46 4.46 14.26
C GLY A 187 1.85 3.58 13.17
N VAL A 188 1.57 4.10 11.97
CA VAL A 188 1.16 3.28 10.82
C VAL A 188 2.38 2.56 10.26
N SER A 189 2.31 1.24 10.08
CA SER A 189 3.35 0.51 9.37
C SER A 189 3.27 0.77 7.87
N VAL A 190 4.39 0.99 7.18
CA VAL A 190 4.40 1.40 5.76
C VAL A 190 5.35 0.51 4.96
N LEU A 191 4.85 -0.16 3.91
CA LEU A 191 5.66 -0.94 2.98
C LEU A 191 5.46 -0.40 1.56
N ILE A 192 6.52 0.13 0.97
CA ILE A 192 6.51 0.81 -0.33
C ILE A 192 7.33 0.02 -1.33
N ALA A 193 6.68 -0.46 -2.39
CA ALA A 193 7.40 -0.96 -3.57
C ALA A 193 7.82 0.22 -4.44
N SER A 194 9.11 0.35 -4.71
CA SER A 194 9.66 1.37 -5.60
C SER A 194 10.93 0.87 -6.29
N HIS A 195 11.24 1.44 -7.44
CA HIS A 195 12.48 1.25 -8.16
C HIS A 195 13.36 2.53 -8.21
N ASP A 196 12.93 3.59 -7.54
CA ASP A 196 13.64 4.87 -7.42
C ASP A 196 14.72 4.75 -6.33
N LEU A 197 15.87 4.16 -6.71
CA LEU A 197 16.97 3.93 -5.77
C LEU A 197 17.53 5.24 -5.16
N PRO A 198 17.74 6.34 -5.93
CA PRO A 198 18.18 7.60 -5.34
C PRO A 198 17.29 8.13 -4.23
N LEU A 199 15.97 8.08 -4.43
CA LEU A 199 15.01 8.52 -3.41
C LEU A 199 15.01 7.61 -2.18
N ILE A 200 15.16 6.30 -2.38
CA ILE A 200 15.23 5.32 -1.29
C ILE A 200 16.50 5.53 -0.45
N GLU A 201 17.65 5.77 -1.09
CA GLU A 201 18.92 6.05 -0.42
C GLU A 201 18.87 7.36 0.36
N GLU A 202 18.25 8.42 -0.20
CA GLU A 202 18.04 9.71 0.47
C GLU A 202 17.23 9.56 1.77
N LEU A 203 16.21 8.70 1.77
CA LEU A 203 15.31 8.51 2.91
C LEU A 203 15.87 7.56 3.98
N GLY A 204 16.79 6.66 3.64
CA GLY A 204 17.54 5.82 4.59
C GLY A 204 16.76 4.75 5.33
N TYR A 205 15.56 4.39 4.89
CA TYR A 205 14.76 3.31 5.49
C TYR A 205 15.23 1.91 5.08
N PRO A 206 14.95 0.87 5.87
CA PRO A 206 15.25 -0.52 5.53
C PRO A 206 14.72 -0.93 4.15
N VAL A 207 15.51 -1.73 3.44
CA VAL A 207 15.22 -2.17 2.07
C VAL A 207 15.15 -3.69 1.99
N LEU A 208 14.07 -4.21 1.44
CA LEU A 208 13.89 -5.59 1.02
C LEU A 208 14.12 -5.66 -0.50
N SER A 209 15.21 -6.25 -0.95
CA SER A 209 15.51 -6.38 -2.39
C SER A 209 14.99 -7.70 -2.94
N LEU A 210 14.22 -7.65 -4.03
CA LEU A 210 13.72 -8.80 -4.76
C LEU A 210 14.45 -8.96 -6.11
N GLU A 211 15.01 -10.15 -6.32
CA GLU A 211 15.62 -10.56 -7.57
C GLU A 211 15.00 -11.87 -8.04
N GLN A 212 14.38 -11.87 -9.22
CA GLN A 212 13.76 -13.05 -9.82
C GLN A 212 12.86 -13.84 -8.84
N GLY A 213 12.03 -13.12 -8.07
CA GLY A 213 11.11 -13.72 -7.11
C GLY A 213 11.74 -14.22 -5.82
N ARG A 214 13.00 -13.90 -5.53
CA ARG A 214 13.71 -14.26 -4.28
C ARG A 214 14.18 -12.99 -3.58
N LEU A 215 14.32 -13.05 -2.24
CA LEU A 215 15.02 -12.00 -1.52
C LEU A 215 16.52 -12.13 -1.79
N ALA A 216 17.11 -11.09 -2.36
CA ALA A 216 18.55 -10.90 -2.30
C ALA A 216 18.92 -10.54 -0.85
N ASN A 217 20.17 -10.81 -0.43
CA ASN A 217 20.63 -10.61 0.94
C ASN A 217 20.14 -9.28 1.52
N THR A 218 19.33 -9.36 2.56
CA THR A 218 18.72 -8.20 3.23
C THR A 218 19.84 -7.46 3.95
N THR A 219 20.13 -6.23 3.53
CA THR A 219 20.85 -5.26 4.37
C THR A 219 19.87 -4.65 5.36
N ALA A 220 19.27 -5.47 6.20
CA ALA A 220 18.39 -5.03 7.26
C ALA A 220 18.86 -5.63 8.58
N SER A 221 19.85 -4.99 9.17
CA SER A 221 19.99 -4.97 10.61
C SER A 221 19.34 -3.68 11.10
N ALA A 222 18.09 -3.74 11.46
CA ALA A 222 17.49 -2.76 12.33
C ALA A 222 17.35 -3.45 13.69
N ALA A 223 18.32 -3.18 14.57
CA ALA A 223 18.19 -3.41 16.00
C ALA A 223 17.23 -2.38 16.59
#